data_3a861bc60d4f5d2838c57b0f916eb45e
#
_entry.id   3a861bc60d4f5d2838c57b0f916eb45e
#
_cell.length_a   1.000
_cell.length_b   1.000
_cell.length_c   1.000
_cell.angle_alpha   90.00
_cell.angle_beta   90.00
_cell.angle_gamma   90.00
#
_symmetry.space_group_name_H-M   'P 1'
#
loop_
_entity.id
_entity.type
_entity.pdbx_description
1 polymer ?
#
loop_
_entity_poly.entity_id
_entity_poly.type
_entity_poly.pdbx_seq_one_letter_code
_entity_poly.pdbx_strand_id
1 'polypeptide(L)'
;MNSDRDRDKLIPIERGDQFTRHLVTAQPRIRGFIFSLVGDQTATDDILQEVSTVLWRKFDQFEPCTNFTSWALSIARFSVLEWRRQQKRVPLPLEEETLHALADEAEAFALPLADMREPLRLCLTQLSPRQQQLITERYLRDEPVQSIATRWQRTRMAIYKLLNKTHQQLLLCLRTHA
;
A
#
# COMPACT_ATOMS: atom_id res chain seq x y z
N MET A 1 41.91 21.49 20.58
CA MET A 1 41.14 21.79 19.36
C MET A 1 40.70 20.44 18.72
N ASN A 2 39.82 19.67 19.37
CA ASN A 2 39.38 18.36 18.85
C ASN A 2 37.93 18.00 19.25
N SER A 3 37.10 19.01 19.61
CA SER A 3 35.71 18.79 20.08
C SER A 3 34.65 18.83 18.99
N ASP A 4 35.00 19.19 17.75
CA ASP A 4 33.98 19.39 16.68
C ASP A 4 33.79 18.16 15.76
N ARG A 5 34.72 17.20 15.82
CA ARG A 5 34.61 15.96 15.04
C ARG A 5 33.75 14.85 15.69
N ASP A 6 33.47 14.96 16.98
CA ASP A 6 32.65 13.96 17.70
C ASP A 6 31.16 14.27 17.70
N ARG A 7 30.77 15.53 17.43
CA ARG A 7 29.35 15.88 17.27
C ARG A 7 28.70 15.33 16.01
N ASP A 8 29.48 15.17 14.95
CA ASP A 8 28.98 14.66 13.65
C ASP A 8 28.73 13.14 13.64
N LYS A 9 29.23 12.40 14.66
CA LYS A 9 29.03 10.95 14.79
C LYS A 9 27.83 10.56 15.67
N LEU A 10 27.29 11.46 16.48
CA LEU A 10 26.13 11.21 17.35
C LEU A 10 24.78 11.44 16.65
N ILE A 11 24.75 12.28 15.63
CA ILE A 11 23.56 12.57 14.80
C ILE A 11 22.98 11.34 14.12
N PRO A 12 23.74 10.31 13.65
CA PRO A 12 23.18 9.15 12.98
C PRO A 12 22.30 8.25 13.86
N ILE A 13 22.53 8.17 15.17
CA ILE A 13 21.80 7.25 16.07
C ILE A 13 20.40 7.79 16.35
N GLU A 14 20.28 9.03 16.77
CA GLU A 14 18.98 9.67 17.04
C GLU A 14 18.12 9.75 15.77
N ARG A 15 18.73 10.09 14.64
CA ARG A 15 18.07 10.09 13.33
C ARG A 15 17.59 8.69 12.95
N GLY A 16 18.41 7.68 13.15
CA GLY A 16 18.05 6.28 12.89
C GLY A 16 16.88 5.81 13.76
N ASP A 17 16.89 6.14 15.04
CA ASP A 17 15.81 5.79 15.98
C ASP A 17 14.49 6.48 15.62
N GLN A 18 14.52 7.77 15.29
CA GLN A 18 13.33 8.51 14.87
C GLN A 18 12.75 7.93 13.57
N PHE A 19 13.59 7.73 12.57
CA PHE A 19 13.17 7.13 11.30
C PHE A 19 12.55 5.74 11.51
N THR A 20 13.20 4.89 12.30
CA THR A 20 12.75 3.52 12.56
C THR A 20 11.39 3.51 13.23
N ARG A 21 11.15 4.36 14.22
CA ARG A 21 9.83 4.49 14.88
C ARG A 21 8.74 4.88 13.89
N HIS A 22 9.01 5.88 13.05
CA HIS A 22 8.07 6.30 12.01
C HIS A 22 7.81 5.19 11.00
N LEU A 23 8.88 4.55 10.50
CA LEU A 23 8.77 3.52 9.49
C LEU A 23 8.00 2.29 9.99
N VAL A 24 8.33 1.77 11.18
CA VAL A 24 7.63 0.60 11.77
C VAL A 24 6.14 0.84 11.90
N THR A 25 5.75 2.06 12.31
CA THR A 25 4.34 2.42 12.44
C THR A 25 3.64 2.55 11.08
N ALA A 26 4.32 3.11 10.08
CA ALA A 26 3.75 3.37 8.75
C ALA A 26 3.83 2.15 7.80
N GLN A 27 4.79 1.25 8.00
CA GLN A 27 5.11 0.14 7.09
C GLN A 27 3.89 -0.72 6.70
N PRO A 28 2.99 -1.13 7.61
CA PRO A 28 1.81 -1.92 7.23
C PRO A 28 0.90 -1.19 6.23
N ARG A 29 0.76 0.14 6.37
CA ARG A 29 -0.05 0.97 5.47
C ARG A 29 0.64 1.15 4.12
N ILE A 30 1.95 1.42 4.12
CA ILE A 30 2.75 1.54 2.90
C ILE A 30 2.70 0.23 2.11
N ARG A 31 2.90 -0.91 2.78
CA ARG A 31 2.83 -2.24 2.16
C ARG A 31 1.45 -2.53 1.58
N GLY A 32 0.39 -2.26 2.34
CA GLY A 32 -0.99 -2.43 1.88
C GLY A 32 -1.31 -1.58 0.66
N PHE A 33 -0.85 -0.32 0.65
CA PHE A 33 -0.99 0.59 -0.48
C PHE A 33 -0.27 0.05 -1.74
N ILE A 34 1.01 -0.32 -1.62
CA ILE A 34 1.78 -0.89 -2.74
C ILE A 34 1.08 -2.15 -3.27
N PHE A 35 0.68 -3.06 -2.37
CA PHE A 35 0.02 -4.31 -2.75
C PHE A 35 -1.31 -4.08 -3.48
N SER A 36 -2.10 -3.11 -3.06
CA SER A 36 -3.37 -2.76 -3.73
C SER A 36 -3.17 -2.34 -5.19
N LEU A 37 -2.01 -1.75 -5.50
CA LEU A 37 -1.68 -1.26 -6.83
C LEU A 37 -0.94 -2.28 -7.71
N VAL A 38 -0.14 -3.16 -7.10
CA VAL A 38 0.73 -4.11 -7.80
C VAL A 38 0.07 -5.49 -7.90
N GLY A 39 -0.60 -5.93 -6.84
CA GLY A 39 -1.31 -7.20 -6.77
C GLY A 39 -0.41 -8.44 -6.74
N ASP A 40 0.90 -8.28 -6.51
CA ASP A 40 1.88 -9.35 -6.39
C ASP A 40 2.73 -9.14 -5.13
N GLN A 41 2.89 -10.18 -4.31
CA GLN A 41 3.57 -10.09 -3.01
C GLN A 41 5.06 -9.81 -3.18
N THR A 42 5.73 -10.55 -4.07
CA THR A 42 7.18 -10.42 -4.28
C THR A 42 7.52 -9.02 -4.77
N ALA A 43 6.82 -8.56 -5.80
CA ALA A 43 6.99 -7.20 -6.31
C ALA A 43 6.64 -6.14 -5.25
N THR A 44 5.64 -6.40 -4.40
CA THR A 44 5.30 -5.50 -3.28
C THR A 44 6.45 -5.38 -2.29
N ASP A 45 7.07 -6.48 -1.91
CA ASP A 45 8.17 -6.50 -0.96
C ASP A 45 9.43 -5.82 -1.54
N ASP A 46 9.71 -6.04 -2.83
CA ASP A 46 10.81 -5.36 -3.55
C ASP A 46 10.60 -3.84 -3.60
N ILE A 47 9.39 -3.40 -3.98
CA ILE A 47 9.05 -1.97 -4.01
C ILE A 47 9.09 -1.37 -2.60
N LEU A 48 8.60 -2.07 -1.59
CA LEU A 48 8.63 -1.60 -0.20
C LEU A 48 10.07 -1.39 0.29
N GLN A 49 10.98 -2.27 -0.08
CA GLN A 49 12.40 -2.13 0.24
C GLN A 49 13.00 -0.90 -0.43
N GLU A 50 12.69 -0.68 -1.71
CA GLU A 50 13.11 0.51 -2.44
C GLU A 50 12.55 1.79 -1.80
N VAL A 51 11.25 1.83 -1.52
CA VAL A 51 10.57 2.93 -0.84
C VAL A 51 11.23 3.23 0.50
N SER A 52 11.51 2.21 1.32
CA SER A 52 12.18 2.38 2.62
C SER A 52 13.57 2.99 2.47
N THR A 53 14.30 2.63 1.43
CA THR A 53 15.62 3.20 1.11
C THR A 53 15.50 4.67 0.69
N VAL A 54 14.51 5.01 -0.13
CA VAL A 54 14.26 6.41 -0.54
C VAL A 54 13.82 7.25 0.64
N LEU A 55 12.93 6.73 1.48
CA LEU A 55 12.47 7.41 2.72
C LEU A 55 13.66 7.71 3.64
N TRP A 56 14.58 6.76 3.83
CA TRP A 56 15.79 6.97 4.62
C TRP A 56 16.67 8.10 4.07
N ARG A 57 16.92 8.06 2.76
CA ARG A 57 17.75 9.09 2.09
C ARG A 57 17.15 10.49 2.17
N LYS A 58 15.81 10.58 2.14
CA LYS A 58 15.07 11.85 2.14
C LYS A 58 14.55 12.24 3.52
N PHE A 59 14.89 11.50 4.59
CA PHE A 59 14.32 11.74 5.91
C PHE A 59 14.60 13.14 6.46
N ASP A 60 15.71 13.77 6.09
CA ASP A 60 16.02 15.14 6.45
C ASP A 60 15.09 16.19 5.81
N GLN A 61 14.35 15.79 4.77
CA GLN A 61 13.33 16.61 4.11
C GLN A 61 11.94 16.45 4.74
N PHE A 62 11.78 15.50 5.66
CA PHE A 62 10.53 15.27 6.35
C PHE A 62 10.34 16.32 7.44
N GLU A 63 9.21 17.05 7.40
CA GLU A 63 8.85 18.02 8.40
C GLU A 63 8.22 17.34 9.63
N PRO A 64 8.81 17.44 10.84
CA PRO A 64 8.37 16.68 12.03
C PRO A 64 6.92 16.93 12.45
N CYS A 65 6.33 18.05 12.06
CA CYS A 65 4.94 18.42 12.38
C CYS A 65 3.93 17.93 11.34
N THR A 66 4.38 17.17 10.32
CA THR A 66 3.52 16.62 9.28
C THR A 66 3.27 15.13 9.47
N ASN A 67 2.39 14.56 8.65
CA ASN A 67 2.07 13.14 8.71
C ASN A 67 3.09 12.31 7.93
N PHE A 68 3.96 11.57 8.64
CA PHE A 68 4.96 10.69 8.02
C PHE A 68 4.36 9.66 7.06
N THR A 69 3.20 9.09 7.41
CA THR A 69 2.56 8.07 6.57
C THR A 69 2.12 8.68 5.23
N SER A 70 1.51 9.86 5.22
CA SER A 70 1.13 10.55 3.99
C SER A 70 2.35 10.89 3.13
N TRP A 71 3.42 11.40 3.73
CA TRP A 71 4.67 11.65 3.04
C TRP A 71 5.27 10.36 2.45
N ALA A 72 5.24 9.25 3.20
CA ALA A 72 5.73 7.96 2.74
C ALA A 72 4.88 7.37 1.60
N LEU A 73 3.55 7.54 1.65
CA LEU A 73 2.63 7.08 0.59
C LEU A 73 2.86 7.84 -0.72
N SER A 74 3.16 9.14 -0.66
CA SER A 74 3.50 9.93 -1.86
C SER A 74 4.77 9.39 -2.54
N ILE A 75 5.79 9.01 -1.77
CA ILE A 75 7.01 8.39 -2.28
C ILE A 75 6.70 6.99 -2.85
N ALA A 76 5.95 6.17 -2.11
CA ALA A 76 5.57 4.83 -2.55
C ALA A 76 4.81 4.83 -3.89
N ARG A 77 3.95 5.83 -4.11
CA ARG A 77 3.25 6.04 -5.36
C ARG A 77 4.22 6.21 -6.54
N PHE A 78 5.24 7.06 -6.41
CA PHE A 78 6.23 7.26 -7.48
C PHE A 78 7.01 5.97 -7.77
N SER A 79 7.39 5.21 -6.75
CA SER A 79 8.08 3.93 -6.93
C SER A 79 7.20 2.89 -7.64
N VAL A 80 5.90 2.82 -7.32
CA VAL A 80 4.95 1.95 -8.04
C VAL A 80 4.79 2.36 -9.49
N LEU A 81 4.69 3.67 -9.80
CA LEU A 81 4.59 4.17 -11.17
C LEU A 81 5.84 3.82 -11.98
N GLU A 82 7.02 3.99 -11.38
CA GLU A 82 8.29 3.66 -12.03
C GLU A 82 8.41 2.15 -12.28
N TRP A 83 8.09 1.33 -11.29
CA TRP A 83 8.03 -0.13 -11.45
C TRP A 83 7.08 -0.53 -12.59
N ARG A 84 5.91 0.09 -12.70
CA ARG A 84 4.95 -0.17 -13.78
C ARG A 84 5.51 0.20 -15.15
N ARG A 85 6.21 1.33 -15.30
CA ARG A 85 6.86 1.73 -16.54
C ARG A 85 7.89 0.71 -16.99
N GLN A 86 8.61 0.10 -16.06
CA GLN A 86 9.61 -0.94 -16.33
C GLN A 86 8.96 -2.27 -16.75
N GLN A 87 7.80 -2.60 -16.21
CA GLN A 87 7.09 -3.86 -16.48
C GLN A 87 6.33 -3.92 -17.80
N LYS A 88 6.54 -3.04 -18.75
CA LYS A 88 6.00 -2.91 -20.14
C LYS A 88 4.97 -3.96 -20.65
N ARG A 89 4.56 -4.96 -19.88
CA ARG A 89 3.79 -6.15 -20.29
C ARG A 89 2.52 -6.45 -19.51
N VAL A 90 2.19 -5.69 -18.47
CA VAL A 90 0.96 -5.93 -17.71
C VAL A 90 0.01 -4.76 -17.92
N PRO A 91 -1.06 -4.94 -18.71
CA PRO A 91 -2.16 -3.99 -18.70
C PRO A 91 -2.84 -4.12 -17.33
N LEU A 92 -2.47 -3.27 -16.39
CA LEU A 92 -3.27 -3.12 -15.17
C LEU A 92 -4.44 -2.20 -15.49
N PRO A 93 -5.65 -2.54 -15.01
CA PRO A 93 -6.88 -1.83 -15.39
C PRO A 93 -7.05 -0.47 -14.69
N LEU A 94 -5.99 0.11 -14.13
CA LEU A 94 -6.05 1.40 -13.46
C LEU A 94 -5.30 2.44 -14.29
N GLU A 95 -6.02 3.38 -14.84
CA GLU A 95 -5.49 4.58 -15.48
C GLU A 95 -4.73 5.43 -14.45
N GLU A 96 -3.77 6.22 -14.92
CA GLU A 96 -2.91 7.04 -14.05
C GLU A 96 -3.72 8.01 -13.16
N GLU A 97 -4.85 8.51 -13.68
CA GLU A 97 -5.80 9.35 -12.95
C GLU A 97 -6.47 8.62 -11.78
N THR A 98 -6.79 7.34 -11.94
CA THR A 98 -7.37 6.51 -10.86
C THR A 98 -6.35 6.24 -9.75
N LEU A 99 -5.07 6.14 -10.11
CA LEU A 99 -3.98 6.03 -9.13
C LEU A 99 -3.80 7.32 -8.33
N HIS A 100 -3.98 8.48 -8.96
CA HIS A 100 -3.97 9.77 -8.29
C HIS A 100 -5.13 9.89 -7.30
N ALA A 101 -6.35 9.55 -7.72
CA ALA A 101 -7.52 9.59 -6.87
C ALA A 101 -7.42 8.63 -5.66
N LEU A 102 -6.86 7.42 -5.86
CA LEU A 102 -6.64 6.47 -4.77
C LEU A 102 -5.56 6.93 -3.77
N ALA A 103 -4.54 7.65 -4.23
CA ALA A 103 -3.52 8.20 -3.34
C ALA A 103 -4.09 9.35 -2.50
N ASP A 104 -4.87 10.24 -3.10
CA ASP A 104 -5.53 11.36 -2.42
C ASP A 104 -6.57 10.83 -1.41
N GLU A 105 -7.31 9.76 -1.74
CA GLU A 105 -8.21 9.09 -0.81
C GLU A 105 -7.48 8.34 0.32
N ALA A 106 -6.33 7.72 0.06
CA ALA A 106 -5.53 7.07 1.09
C ALA A 106 -4.97 8.06 2.12
N GLU A 107 -4.72 9.30 1.72
CA GLU A 107 -4.37 10.40 2.64
C GLU A 107 -5.57 10.84 3.50
N ALA A 108 -6.77 10.90 2.92
CA ALA A 108 -8.00 11.25 3.61
C ALA A 108 -8.46 10.16 4.60
N PHE A 109 -8.11 8.88 4.35
CA PHE A 109 -8.40 7.75 5.24
C PHE A 109 -7.36 7.65 6.38
N ALA A 110 -7.34 8.66 7.25
CA ALA A 110 -6.44 8.74 8.41
C ALA A 110 -6.89 7.89 9.61
N LEU A 111 -7.81 6.94 9.45
CA LEU A 111 -8.24 6.06 10.54
C LEU A 111 -7.14 5.06 10.92
N PRO A 112 -6.87 4.86 12.22
CA PRO A 112 -5.94 3.83 12.68
C PRO A 112 -6.40 2.46 12.16
N LEU A 113 -5.47 1.66 11.64
CA LEU A 113 -5.75 0.30 11.12
C LEU A 113 -6.44 -0.61 12.16
N ALA A 114 -6.21 -0.36 13.45
CA ALA A 114 -6.86 -1.08 14.54
C ALA A 114 -8.37 -0.82 14.57
N ASP A 115 -8.80 0.41 14.32
CA ASP A 115 -10.21 0.83 14.38
C ASP A 115 -10.99 0.39 13.12
N MET A 116 -10.29 0.06 12.03
CA MET A 116 -10.91 -0.41 10.79
C MET A 116 -11.21 -1.92 10.76
N ARG A 117 -10.71 -2.71 11.71
CA ARG A 117 -10.88 -4.18 11.69
C ARG A 117 -12.34 -4.60 11.76
N GLU A 118 -13.08 -4.04 12.69
CA GLU A 118 -14.48 -4.40 12.88
C GLU A 118 -15.38 -3.88 11.75
N PRO A 119 -15.29 -2.59 11.32
CA PRO A 119 -15.96 -2.13 10.12
C PRO A 119 -15.66 -2.98 8.88
N LEU A 120 -14.39 -3.32 8.64
CA LEU A 120 -14.02 -4.16 7.50
C LEU A 120 -14.64 -5.57 7.60
N ARG A 121 -14.65 -6.18 8.78
CA ARG A 121 -15.27 -7.48 9.00
C ARG A 121 -16.75 -7.45 8.66
N LEU A 122 -17.47 -6.43 9.11
CA LEU A 122 -18.88 -6.23 8.77
C LEU A 122 -19.08 -6.04 7.26
N CYS A 123 -18.27 -5.22 6.62
CA CYS A 123 -18.36 -5.00 5.18
C CYS A 123 -18.05 -6.27 4.36
N LEU A 124 -17.12 -7.10 4.81
CA LEU A 124 -16.82 -8.38 4.17
C LEU A 124 -18.01 -9.35 4.22
N THR A 125 -18.82 -9.33 5.30
CA THR A 125 -20.03 -10.18 5.39
C THR A 125 -21.15 -9.72 4.45
N GLN A 126 -21.14 -8.47 4.00
CA GLN A 126 -22.12 -7.91 3.05
C GLN A 126 -21.79 -8.23 1.58
N LEU A 127 -20.59 -8.72 1.31
CA LEU A 127 -20.20 -9.17 -0.03
C LEU A 127 -20.99 -10.42 -0.44
N SER A 128 -21.25 -10.57 -1.74
CA SER A 128 -21.79 -11.83 -2.27
C SER A 128 -20.84 -12.99 -2.02
N PRO A 129 -21.35 -14.24 -1.90
CA PRO A 129 -20.51 -15.43 -1.66
C PRO A 129 -19.34 -15.54 -2.65
N ARG A 130 -19.58 -15.18 -3.91
CA ARG A 130 -18.55 -15.21 -4.96
C ARG A 130 -17.45 -14.18 -4.75
N GLN A 131 -17.81 -12.99 -4.26
CA GLN A 131 -16.84 -11.94 -3.94
C GLN A 131 -16.04 -12.30 -2.69
N GLN A 132 -16.70 -12.85 -1.65
CA GLN A 132 -16.03 -13.35 -0.44
C GLN A 132 -15.01 -14.45 -0.80
N GLN A 133 -15.39 -15.39 -1.66
CA GLN A 133 -14.49 -16.44 -2.15
C GLN A 133 -13.30 -15.82 -2.88
N LEU A 134 -13.52 -14.84 -3.76
CA LEU A 134 -12.45 -14.17 -4.49
C LEU A 134 -11.46 -13.46 -3.56
N ILE A 135 -11.96 -12.74 -2.56
CA ILE A 135 -11.13 -12.07 -1.55
C ILE A 135 -10.34 -13.11 -0.74
N THR A 136 -10.99 -14.21 -0.34
CA THR A 136 -10.32 -15.30 0.38
C THR A 136 -9.19 -15.93 -0.44
N GLU A 137 -9.47 -16.29 -1.69
CA GLU A 137 -8.45 -16.89 -2.56
C GLU A 137 -7.30 -15.92 -2.82
N ARG A 138 -7.59 -14.64 -3.10
CA ARG A 138 -6.58 -13.66 -3.45
C ARG A 138 -5.73 -13.20 -2.27
N TYR A 139 -6.34 -12.94 -1.08
CA TYR A 139 -5.70 -12.27 0.03
C TYR A 139 -5.36 -13.16 1.23
N LEU A 140 -6.17 -14.20 1.51
CA LEU A 140 -5.89 -15.12 2.59
C LEU A 140 -5.04 -16.33 2.14
N ARG A 141 -5.27 -16.79 0.90
CA ARG A 141 -4.52 -17.92 0.33
C ARG A 141 -3.38 -17.49 -0.60
N ASP A 142 -3.27 -16.18 -0.84
CA ASP A 142 -2.25 -15.56 -1.70
C ASP A 142 -2.19 -16.14 -3.13
N GLU A 143 -3.34 -16.54 -3.67
CA GLU A 143 -3.37 -17.14 -5.00
C GLU A 143 -3.19 -16.10 -6.11
N PRO A 144 -2.31 -16.36 -7.09
CA PRO A 144 -2.17 -15.51 -8.27
C PRO A 144 -3.48 -15.40 -9.05
N VAL A 145 -3.78 -14.21 -9.58
CA VAL A 145 -4.99 -13.99 -10.42
C VAL A 145 -5.07 -14.97 -11.58
N GLN A 146 -3.93 -15.39 -12.14
CA GLN A 146 -3.87 -16.40 -13.20
C GLN A 146 -4.46 -17.74 -12.74
N SER A 147 -4.11 -18.21 -11.54
CA SER A 147 -4.59 -19.48 -10.97
C SER A 147 -6.09 -19.42 -10.68
N ILE A 148 -6.55 -18.29 -10.11
CA ILE A 148 -7.98 -18.05 -9.88
C ILE A 148 -8.75 -18.03 -11.20
N ALA A 149 -8.24 -17.34 -12.22
CA ALA A 149 -8.86 -17.25 -13.54
C ALA A 149 -9.02 -18.64 -14.18
N THR A 150 -7.98 -19.47 -14.12
CA THR A 150 -8.01 -20.84 -14.64
C THR A 150 -9.05 -21.68 -13.89
N ARG A 151 -9.03 -21.66 -12.55
CA ARG A 151 -9.98 -22.43 -11.71
C ARG A 151 -11.43 -22.00 -11.94
N TRP A 152 -11.67 -20.70 -12.08
CA TRP A 152 -13.02 -20.16 -12.29
C TRP A 152 -13.46 -20.18 -13.75
N GLN A 153 -12.63 -20.69 -14.67
CA GLN A 153 -12.86 -20.70 -16.12
C GLN A 153 -13.23 -19.31 -16.65
N ARG A 154 -12.45 -18.30 -16.22
CA ARG A 154 -12.62 -16.89 -16.59
C ARG A 154 -11.31 -16.32 -17.13
N THR A 155 -11.41 -15.21 -17.83
CA THR A 155 -10.21 -14.47 -18.25
C THR A 155 -9.63 -13.72 -17.05
N ARG A 156 -8.31 -13.48 -17.05
CA ARG A 156 -7.65 -12.62 -16.04
C ARG A 156 -8.34 -11.26 -15.91
N MET A 157 -8.70 -10.66 -17.06
CA MET A 157 -9.39 -9.39 -17.10
C MET A 157 -10.75 -9.43 -16.36
N ALA A 158 -11.50 -10.54 -16.50
CA ALA A 158 -12.76 -10.70 -15.79
C ALA A 158 -12.55 -10.80 -14.26
N ILE A 159 -11.47 -11.47 -13.80
CA ILE A 159 -11.11 -11.53 -12.38
C ILE A 159 -10.70 -10.14 -11.87
N TYR A 160 -9.87 -9.39 -12.60
CA TYR A 160 -9.51 -8.02 -12.22
C TYR A 160 -10.73 -7.09 -12.14
N LYS A 161 -11.65 -7.16 -13.11
CA LYS A 161 -12.89 -6.38 -13.06
C LYS A 161 -13.73 -6.71 -11.82
N LEU A 162 -13.82 -8.00 -11.46
CA LEU A 162 -14.55 -8.42 -10.26
C LEU A 162 -13.85 -7.96 -8.98
N LEU A 163 -12.53 -8.05 -8.90
CA LEU A 163 -11.73 -7.53 -7.79
C LEU A 163 -11.97 -6.03 -7.61
N ASN A 164 -11.86 -5.26 -8.69
CA ASN A 164 -12.08 -3.81 -8.65
C ASN A 164 -13.50 -3.47 -8.16
N LYS A 165 -14.52 -4.14 -8.72
CA LYS A 165 -15.91 -3.96 -8.25
C LYS A 165 -16.06 -4.28 -6.76
N THR A 166 -15.41 -5.34 -6.29
CA THR A 166 -15.45 -5.76 -4.88
C THR A 166 -14.77 -4.74 -3.98
N HIS A 167 -13.61 -4.22 -4.38
CA HIS A 167 -12.91 -3.15 -3.64
C HIS A 167 -13.75 -1.88 -3.56
N GLN A 168 -14.38 -1.46 -4.65
CA GLN A 168 -15.27 -0.29 -4.63
C GLN A 168 -16.43 -0.46 -3.67
N GLN A 169 -17.05 -1.65 -3.63
CA GLN A 169 -18.12 -1.94 -2.67
C GLN A 169 -17.65 -1.90 -1.23
N LEU A 170 -16.46 -2.47 -0.96
CA LEU A 170 -15.87 -2.40 0.37
C LEU A 170 -15.56 -0.96 0.80
N LEU A 171 -14.99 -0.15 -0.10
CA LEU A 171 -14.71 1.26 0.16
C LEU A 171 -15.98 2.05 0.49
N LEU A 172 -17.05 1.86 -0.29
CA LEU A 172 -18.33 2.50 -0.03
C LEU A 172 -18.90 2.09 1.34
N CYS A 173 -18.87 0.79 1.65
CA CYS A 173 -19.33 0.27 2.94
C CYS A 173 -18.50 0.85 4.10
N LEU A 174 -17.16 0.86 3.98
CA LEU A 174 -16.29 1.40 5.02
C LEU A 174 -16.54 2.89 5.29
N ARG A 175 -16.82 3.68 4.25
CA ARG A 175 -17.17 5.10 4.40
C ARG A 175 -18.46 5.33 5.21
N THR A 176 -19.37 4.36 5.21
CA THR A 176 -20.64 4.46 5.98
C THR A 176 -20.49 3.95 7.42
N HIS A 177 -19.40 3.24 7.72
CA HIS A 177 -19.15 2.64 9.03
C HIS A 177 -17.91 3.23 9.75
N ALA A 178 -17.20 4.16 9.11
CA ALA A 178 -16.12 4.95 9.67
C ALA A 178 -16.64 6.27 10.19
#